data_bc6b960dc9ffb2892a19f1ba7bcacdb9
#
_entry.id   bc6b960dc9ffb2892a19f1ba7bcacdb9
#
_cell.length_a   1.000
_cell.length_b   1.000
_cell.length_c   1.000
_cell.angle_alpha   90.00
_cell.angle_beta   90.00
_cell.angle_gamma   90.00
#
_symmetry.space_group_name_H-M   'P 1'
#
loop_
_entity.id
_entity.type
_entity.pdbx_description
1 polymer ?
#
loop_
_entity_poly.entity_id
_entity_poly.type
_entity_poly.pdbx_seq_one_letter_code
_entity_poly.pdbx_strand_id
1 'polypeptide(L)'
;MPSLKRLKARYEDLEEEWEEVSKKLKFFKKERIIKTDLEAKYELEQRIEEYEVKLKEIEEELDELEEQINQPQQSQNANLEKSQTFDLYKPLLKLGYWEQHNLFEEIAGKYSYGMFLIQGCCHNYGQKWLLKRLALIFPKILEDKKIIIDLNRTSARTDILAIWNEFAGRVHLPENSLSSQIAEKICELWKSQNVLIVFDNVDQTIKENLCDLLNDFWESLAQQISEDSIQQNTYKLLVFLIDRQGVVSGWNVGFVEQYDSAWQPKYPFGLPAINPFLERDMRDWLNYQSEFLPLAISTNKAETIKAILEKQGIPIPTLQKICDLCDCNWYDQEDKWLRL
;
A
#
# COMPACT_ATOMS: atom_id res chain seq x y z
N MET A 1 40.68 8.74 -1.61
CA MET A 1 39.23 8.52 -1.45
C MET A 1 38.72 9.28 -0.26
N PRO A 2 37.57 9.95 -0.32
CA PRO A 2 37.02 10.61 0.85
C PRO A 2 36.73 9.59 1.96
N SER A 3 36.90 9.98 3.22
CA SER A 3 36.60 9.07 4.33
C SER A 3 35.11 8.81 4.43
N LEU A 4 34.67 7.61 4.82
CA LEU A 4 33.25 7.23 5.00
C LEU A 4 32.48 8.27 5.84
N LYS A 5 33.15 8.87 6.85
CA LYS A 5 32.59 9.96 7.66
C LYS A 5 32.25 11.21 6.83
N ARG A 6 33.09 11.56 5.82
CA ARG A 6 32.80 12.70 4.94
C ARG A 6 31.68 12.40 3.95
N LEU A 7 31.59 11.16 3.45
CA LEU A 7 30.50 10.75 2.56
C LEU A 7 29.17 10.80 3.29
N LYS A 8 29.10 10.28 4.53
CA LYS A 8 27.88 10.35 5.35
C LYS A 8 27.48 11.78 5.69
N ALA A 9 28.44 12.66 6.05
CA ALA A 9 28.11 14.06 6.30
C ALA A 9 27.59 14.77 5.05
N ARG A 10 28.15 14.48 3.85
CA ARG A 10 27.65 15.03 2.59
C ARG A 10 26.25 14.52 2.24
N TYR A 11 25.97 13.25 2.55
CA TYR A 11 24.65 12.65 2.36
C TYR A 11 23.60 13.32 3.26
N GLU A 12 23.92 13.55 4.55
CA GLU A 12 23.05 14.27 5.50
C GLU A 12 22.78 15.72 5.02
N ASP A 13 23.79 16.43 4.54
CA ASP A 13 23.65 17.80 4.00
C ASP A 13 22.71 17.83 2.77
N LEU A 14 22.81 16.84 1.89
CA LEU A 14 21.96 16.73 0.69
C LEU A 14 20.53 16.33 1.03
N GLU A 15 20.31 15.48 2.04
CA GLU A 15 18.96 15.16 2.53
C GLU A 15 18.26 16.42 3.07
N GLU A 16 18.98 17.27 3.81
CA GLU A 16 18.42 18.55 4.28
C GLU A 16 18.11 19.49 3.10
N GLU A 17 18.99 19.57 2.09
CA GLU A 17 18.74 20.37 0.89
C GLU A 17 17.54 19.84 0.09
N TRP A 18 17.42 18.53 -0.07
CA TRP A 18 16.28 17.87 -0.72
C TRP A 18 14.95 18.22 -0.02
N GLU A 19 14.92 18.16 1.32
CA GLU A 19 13.73 18.56 2.09
C GLU A 19 13.34 20.01 1.87
N GLU A 20 14.32 20.93 1.86
CA GLU A 20 14.05 22.36 1.63
C GLU A 20 13.50 22.63 0.22
N VAL A 21 14.12 22.03 -0.80
CA VAL A 21 13.70 22.15 -2.21
C VAL A 21 12.31 21.57 -2.39
N SER A 22 12.03 20.41 -1.81
CA SER A 22 10.73 19.75 -1.85
C SER A 22 9.62 20.59 -1.19
N LYS A 23 9.92 21.25 -0.04
CA LYS A 23 8.98 22.18 0.63
C LYS A 23 8.67 23.39 -0.26
N LYS A 24 9.68 23.99 -0.91
CA LYS A 24 9.51 25.12 -1.82
C LYS A 24 8.72 24.74 -3.07
N LEU A 25 9.01 23.59 -3.65
CA LEU A 25 8.26 23.06 -4.80
C LEU A 25 6.77 22.87 -4.47
N LYS A 26 6.47 22.27 -3.32
CA LYS A 26 5.08 22.11 -2.84
C LYS A 26 4.37 23.44 -2.63
N PHE A 27 5.09 24.45 -2.14
CA PHE A 27 4.56 25.81 -1.99
C PHE A 27 4.20 26.43 -3.36
N PHE A 28 5.11 26.41 -4.33
CA PHE A 28 4.85 26.99 -5.65
C PHE A 28 3.73 26.26 -6.40
N LYS A 29 3.64 24.92 -6.29
CA LYS A 29 2.52 24.15 -6.85
C LYS A 29 1.16 24.58 -6.26
N LYS A 30 1.10 24.86 -4.95
CA LYS A 30 -0.12 25.37 -4.30
C LYS A 30 -0.44 26.80 -4.75
N GLU A 31 0.55 27.69 -4.78
CA GLU A 31 0.39 29.07 -5.24
C GLU A 31 -0.14 29.15 -6.68
N ARG A 32 0.37 28.27 -7.58
CA ARG A 32 -0.10 28.18 -8.98
C ARG A 32 -1.59 27.87 -9.09
N ILE A 33 -2.14 27.06 -8.19
CA ILE A 33 -3.56 26.69 -8.17
C ILE A 33 -4.41 27.87 -7.76
N ILE A 34 -3.93 28.70 -6.83
CA ILE A 34 -4.70 29.84 -6.24
C ILE A 34 -4.67 31.07 -7.15
N LYS A 35 -3.57 31.31 -7.89
CA LYS A 35 -3.43 32.48 -8.76
C LYS A 35 -4.38 32.40 -9.95
N THR A 36 -5.02 33.53 -10.25
CA THR A 36 -5.93 33.68 -11.41
C THR A 36 -5.29 34.40 -12.58
N ASP A 37 -4.21 35.16 -12.33
CA ASP A 37 -3.48 35.91 -13.33
C ASP A 37 -2.57 34.98 -14.16
N LEU A 38 -2.66 35.11 -15.48
CA LEU A 38 -1.94 34.26 -16.45
C LEU A 38 -0.44 34.48 -16.44
N GLU A 39 0.03 35.71 -16.25
CA GLU A 39 1.46 36.06 -16.23
C GLU A 39 2.11 35.51 -14.94
N ALA A 40 1.44 35.69 -13.81
CA ALA A 40 1.87 35.12 -12.54
C ALA A 40 1.87 33.58 -12.53
N LYS A 41 0.94 32.94 -13.24
CA LYS A 41 0.95 31.47 -13.43
C LYS A 41 2.14 31.01 -14.25
N TYR A 42 2.47 31.70 -15.32
CA TYR A 42 3.61 31.38 -16.16
C TYR A 42 4.94 31.50 -15.39
N GLU A 43 5.12 32.57 -14.61
CA GLU A 43 6.30 32.72 -13.76
C GLU A 43 6.42 31.60 -12.71
N LEU A 44 5.30 31.19 -12.10
CA LEU A 44 5.28 30.08 -11.16
C LEU A 44 5.59 28.74 -11.83
N GLU A 45 5.15 28.56 -13.07
CA GLU A 45 5.42 27.35 -13.86
C GLU A 45 6.92 27.21 -14.15
N GLN A 46 7.59 28.29 -14.54
CA GLN A 46 9.04 28.31 -14.74
C GLN A 46 9.78 27.96 -13.44
N ARG A 47 9.37 28.53 -12.32
CA ARG A 47 9.96 28.20 -11.02
C ARG A 47 9.72 26.76 -10.60
N ILE A 48 8.54 26.21 -10.86
CA ILE A 48 8.23 24.80 -10.59
C ILE A 48 9.19 23.90 -11.39
N GLU A 49 9.38 24.19 -12.67
CA GLU A 49 10.28 23.46 -13.55
C GLU A 49 11.74 23.51 -13.08
N GLU A 50 12.22 24.71 -12.68
CA GLU A 50 13.56 24.87 -12.10
C GLU A 50 13.76 24.04 -10.82
N TYR A 51 12.76 24.03 -9.92
CA TYR A 51 12.85 23.28 -8.67
C TYR A 51 12.68 21.77 -8.88
N GLU A 52 11.93 21.32 -9.90
CA GLU A 52 11.83 19.92 -10.28
C GLU A 52 13.16 19.39 -10.84
N VAL A 53 13.83 20.17 -11.69
CA VAL A 53 15.17 19.84 -12.18
C VAL A 53 16.16 19.75 -11.02
N LYS A 54 16.18 20.76 -10.14
CA LYS A 54 17.08 20.78 -8.99
C LYS A 54 16.84 19.59 -8.05
N LEU A 55 15.59 19.20 -7.83
CA LEU A 55 15.24 18.07 -6.98
C LEU A 55 15.78 16.76 -7.56
N LYS A 56 15.67 16.62 -8.88
CA LYS A 56 16.21 15.46 -9.59
C LYS A 56 17.75 15.38 -9.54
N GLU A 57 18.44 16.53 -9.66
CA GLU A 57 19.89 16.57 -9.52
C GLU A 57 20.37 16.15 -8.11
N ILE A 58 19.64 16.58 -7.07
CA ILE A 58 19.93 16.17 -5.69
C ILE A 58 19.66 14.67 -5.49
N GLU A 59 18.58 14.13 -6.05
CA GLU A 59 18.27 12.69 -6.01
C GLU A 59 19.37 11.86 -6.70
N GLU A 60 19.83 12.28 -7.87
CA GLU A 60 20.93 11.61 -8.59
C GLU A 60 22.25 11.65 -7.76
N GLU A 61 22.57 12.76 -7.10
CA GLU A 61 23.77 12.87 -6.24
C GLU A 61 23.62 12.04 -4.95
N LEU A 62 22.44 11.96 -4.37
CA LEU A 62 22.15 11.07 -3.22
C LEU A 62 22.34 9.59 -3.59
N ASP A 63 21.82 9.16 -4.74
CA ASP A 63 21.99 7.79 -5.25
C ASP A 63 23.47 7.44 -5.46
N GLU A 64 24.25 8.36 -6.07
CA GLU A 64 25.70 8.17 -6.28
C GLU A 64 26.48 8.08 -4.95
N LEU A 65 26.11 8.89 -3.96
CA LEU A 65 26.74 8.83 -2.63
C LEU A 65 26.36 7.57 -1.88
N GLU A 66 25.12 7.10 -2.01
CA GLU A 66 24.67 5.87 -1.41
C GLU A 66 25.43 4.66 -1.98
N GLU A 67 25.64 4.62 -3.31
CA GLU A 67 26.49 3.61 -3.94
C GLU A 67 27.94 3.65 -3.40
N GLN A 68 28.52 4.86 -3.19
CA GLN A 68 29.89 5.00 -2.66
C GLN A 68 29.97 4.61 -1.18
N ILE A 69 28.95 4.89 -0.38
CA ILE A 69 28.88 4.52 1.04
C ILE A 69 28.73 2.99 1.19
N ASN A 70 27.97 2.39 0.26
CA ASN A 70 27.66 0.96 0.27
C ASN A 70 28.69 0.09 -0.46
N GLN A 71 29.75 0.68 -1.09
CA GLN A 71 30.83 -0.11 -1.67
C GLN A 71 31.57 -0.88 -0.55
N PRO A 72 31.58 -2.21 -0.53
CA PRO A 72 32.24 -2.95 0.52
C PRO A 72 33.74 -2.71 0.47
N GLN A 73 34.33 -2.28 1.60
CA GLN A 73 35.78 -2.36 1.80
C GLN A 73 36.20 -3.82 1.72
N GLN A 74 36.58 -4.25 0.52
CA GLN A 74 37.28 -5.53 0.35
C GLN A 74 38.67 -5.40 0.96
N SER A 75 38.84 -5.79 2.23
CA SER A 75 40.05 -6.48 2.69
C SER A 75 39.87 -7.03 4.11
N GLN A 76 40.01 -8.34 4.19
CA GLN A 76 40.40 -9.13 5.35
C GLN A 76 39.38 -9.25 6.49
N ASN A 77 38.37 -10.09 6.28
CA ASN A 77 38.02 -11.17 7.20
C ASN A 77 37.03 -12.15 6.53
N ALA A 78 37.47 -12.77 5.45
CA ALA A 78 36.76 -13.89 4.83
C ALA A 78 37.18 -15.20 5.55
N ASN A 79 36.54 -15.47 6.68
CA ASN A 79 36.30 -16.86 7.11
C ASN A 79 35.51 -16.86 8.41
N LEU A 80 34.35 -17.48 8.37
CA LEU A 80 33.39 -17.73 9.44
C LEU A 80 32.29 -16.64 9.59
N GLU A 81 31.41 -16.63 8.61
CA GLU A 81 29.96 -16.67 8.83
C GLU A 81 29.34 -16.69 7.43
N LYS A 82 28.92 -17.83 6.96
CA LYS A 82 27.94 -17.92 5.89
C LYS A 82 26.73 -17.12 6.41
N SER A 83 26.55 -15.91 5.93
CA SER A 83 25.36 -15.10 6.20
C SER A 83 24.16 -15.93 5.77
N GLN A 84 23.48 -16.54 6.73
CA GLN A 84 22.12 -17.00 6.51
C GLN A 84 21.35 -15.74 6.16
N THR A 85 21.02 -15.55 4.89
CA THR A 85 20.09 -14.53 4.45
C THR A 85 18.74 -14.89 5.05
N PHE A 86 18.40 -14.26 6.17
CA PHE A 86 17.12 -14.46 6.81
C PHE A 86 16.01 -13.91 5.88
N ASP A 87 15.05 -14.76 5.54
CA ASP A 87 13.85 -14.31 4.84
C ASP A 87 12.95 -13.57 5.82
N LEU A 88 13.18 -12.27 5.98
CA LEU A 88 12.41 -11.42 6.89
C LEU A 88 10.96 -11.19 6.42
N TYR A 89 10.65 -11.42 5.15
CA TYR A 89 9.34 -11.19 4.59
C TYR A 89 8.21 -11.88 5.36
N LYS A 90 8.38 -13.18 5.59
CA LYS A 90 7.35 -13.97 6.29
C LYS A 90 7.13 -13.56 7.75
N PRO A 91 8.20 -13.38 8.57
CA PRO A 91 8.02 -12.83 9.91
C PRO A 91 7.38 -11.45 9.93
N LEU A 92 7.82 -10.53 9.06
CA LEU A 92 7.29 -9.17 9.01
C LEU A 92 5.81 -9.13 8.64
N LEU A 93 5.34 -9.99 7.74
CA LEU A 93 3.92 -10.10 7.41
C LEU A 93 3.04 -10.48 8.61
N LYS A 94 3.61 -11.07 9.66
CA LYS A 94 2.87 -11.44 10.87
C LYS A 94 2.86 -10.37 11.95
N LEU A 95 3.54 -9.24 11.72
CA LEU A 95 3.56 -8.15 12.67
C LEU A 95 2.29 -7.30 12.61
N GLY A 96 1.66 -7.07 13.75
CA GLY A 96 0.52 -6.15 13.90
C GLY A 96 -0.72 -6.52 13.05
N TYR A 97 -1.59 -5.54 12.81
CA TYR A 97 -2.82 -5.66 11.99
C TYR A 97 -3.77 -6.81 12.40
N TRP A 98 -3.74 -7.22 13.66
CA TRP A 98 -4.51 -8.39 14.13
C TRP A 98 -6.01 -8.21 13.99
N GLU A 99 -6.49 -7.02 14.28
CA GLU A 99 -7.90 -6.70 14.23
C GLU A 99 -8.44 -6.82 12.80
N GLN A 100 -7.76 -6.18 11.84
CA GLN A 100 -8.12 -6.23 10.42
C GLN A 100 -7.98 -7.65 9.85
N HIS A 101 -6.90 -8.34 10.23
CA HIS A 101 -6.62 -9.69 9.75
C HIS A 101 -7.67 -10.70 10.22
N ASN A 102 -7.95 -10.75 11.53
CA ASN A 102 -8.89 -11.71 12.10
C ASN A 102 -10.31 -11.47 11.59
N LEU A 103 -10.73 -10.21 11.53
CA LEU A 103 -12.06 -9.85 11.04
C LEU A 103 -12.21 -10.20 9.55
N PHE A 104 -11.20 -9.87 8.73
CA PHE A 104 -11.22 -10.24 7.31
C PHE A 104 -11.22 -11.77 7.13
N GLU A 105 -10.39 -12.51 7.87
CA GLU A 105 -10.35 -13.99 7.82
C GLU A 105 -11.70 -14.60 8.17
N GLU A 106 -12.37 -14.09 9.20
CA GLU A 106 -13.71 -14.52 9.60
C GLU A 106 -14.72 -14.28 8.46
N ILE A 107 -14.76 -13.06 7.93
CA ILE A 107 -15.72 -12.67 6.88
C ILE A 107 -15.43 -13.44 5.59
N ALA A 108 -14.20 -13.38 5.09
CA ALA A 108 -13.83 -14.02 3.84
C ALA A 108 -13.72 -15.54 3.94
N GLY A 109 -13.59 -16.09 5.14
CA GLY A 109 -13.73 -17.53 5.39
C GLY A 109 -15.16 -18.00 5.20
N LYS A 110 -16.14 -17.20 5.63
CA LYS A 110 -17.57 -17.53 5.55
C LYS A 110 -18.16 -17.27 4.17
N TYR A 111 -17.72 -16.21 3.48
CA TYR A 111 -18.29 -15.78 2.22
C TYR A 111 -17.30 -15.93 1.06
N SER A 112 -17.81 -16.26 -0.13
CA SER A 112 -16.98 -16.43 -1.34
C SER A 112 -16.73 -15.12 -2.09
N TYR A 113 -17.43 -14.03 -1.75
CA TYR A 113 -17.24 -12.71 -2.34
C TYR A 113 -17.39 -11.61 -1.28
N GLY A 114 -16.82 -10.45 -1.53
CA GLY A 114 -16.94 -9.28 -0.67
C GLY A 114 -16.11 -8.09 -1.16
N MET A 115 -16.52 -6.89 -0.76
CA MET A 115 -15.80 -5.65 -0.99
C MET A 115 -15.36 -5.04 0.34
N PHE A 116 -14.09 -4.68 0.44
CA PHE A 116 -13.44 -4.25 1.68
C PHE A 116 -12.69 -2.93 1.49
N LEU A 117 -12.92 -1.97 2.37
CA LEU A 117 -12.13 -0.74 2.46
C LEU A 117 -10.98 -0.95 3.45
N ILE A 118 -9.76 -0.71 3.01
CA ILE A 118 -8.56 -0.63 3.85
C ILE A 118 -8.20 0.84 4.00
N GLN A 119 -8.15 1.33 5.25
CA GLN A 119 -7.93 2.73 5.56
C GLN A 119 -6.90 2.94 6.67
N GLY A 120 -6.13 4.02 6.56
CA GLY A 120 -5.19 4.48 7.58
C GLY A 120 -4.97 5.98 7.41
N CYS A 121 -4.52 6.68 8.44
CA CYS A 121 -4.48 8.15 8.42
C CYS A 121 -3.45 8.75 7.44
N CYS A 122 -2.51 7.97 6.92
CA CYS A 122 -1.57 8.35 5.86
C CYS A 122 -0.92 7.09 5.25
N HIS A 123 -0.16 7.26 4.17
CA HIS A 123 0.51 6.16 3.47
C HIS A 123 1.48 5.34 4.36
N ASN A 124 2.04 5.94 5.41
CA ASN A 124 2.95 5.27 6.34
C ASN A 124 2.25 4.22 7.24
N TYR A 125 0.92 4.13 7.18
CA TYR A 125 0.17 3.10 7.90
C TYR A 125 0.15 1.75 7.19
N GLY A 126 0.74 1.65 5.98
CA GLY A 126 1.02 0.38 5.33
C GLY A 126 -0.21 -0.34 4.78
N GLN A 127 -1.17 0.39 4.20
CA GLN A 127 -2.37 -0.19 3.62
C GLN A 127 -2.07 -1.25 2.56
N LYS A 128 -1.04 -1.03 1.72
CA LYS A 128 -0.58 -2.04 0.74
C LYS A 128 0.03 -3.27 1.41
N TRP A 129 0.74 -3.06 2.52
CA TRP A 129 1.30 -4.17 3.30
C TRP A 129 0.18 -5.02 3.91
N LEU A 130 -0.84 -4.37 4.48
CA LEU A 130 -2.02 -5.06 4.97
C LEU A 130 -2.75 -5.80 3.84
N LEU A 131 -2.98 -5.16 2.69
CA LEU A 131 -3.59 -5.81 1.53
C LEU A 131 -2.85 -7.09 1.14
N LYS A 132 -1.51 -7.03 1.06
CA LYS A 132 -0.68 -8.20 0.75
C LYS A 132 -0.86 -9.30 1.78
N ARG A 133 -0.88 -8.96 3.07
CA ARG A 133 -1.12 -9.91 4.17
C ARG A 133 -2.49 -10.57 4.06
N LEU A 134 -3.56 -9.78 3.81
CA LEU A 134 -4.91 -10.30 3.66
C LEU A 134 -5.06 -11.20 2.43
N ALA A 135 -4.48 -10.83 1.30
CA ALA A 135 -4.51 -11.63 0.09
C ALA A 135 -3.81 -12.99 0.28
N LEU A 136 -2.79 -13.07 1.14
CA LEU A 136 -2.08 -14.32 1.44
C LEU A 136 -2.85 -15.29 2.33
N ILE A 137 -3.98 -14.90 2.92
CA ILE A 137 -4.92 -15.84 3.57
C ILE A 137 -5.49 -16.83 2.52
N PHE A 138 -5.65 -16.37 1.29
CA PHE A 138 -6.07 -17.17 0.15
C PHE A 138 -5.01 -17.15 -0.96
N PRO A 139 -3.86 -17.88 -0.82
CA PRO A 139 -2.68 -17.71 -1.70
C PRO A 139 -3.00 -17.83 -3.19
N LYS A 140 -3.92 -18.73 -3.57
CA LYS A 140 -4.35 -18.91 -4.96
C LYS A 140 -4.96 -17.65 -5.59
N ILE A 141 -5.47 -16.71 -4.80
CA ILE A 141 -6.03 -15.45 -5.33
C ILE A 141 -4.94 -14.56 -5.96
N LEU A 142 -3.68 -14.75 -5.52
CA LEU A 142 -2.52 -14.06 -6.09
C LEU A 142 -1.98 -14.73 -7.37
N GLU A 143 -2.38 -15.95 -7.65
CA GLU A 143 -1.97 -16.71 -8.84
C GLU A 143 -2.95 -16.52 -9.99
N ASP A 144 -4.23 -16.36 -9.67
CA ASP A 144 -5.34 -16.24 -10.62
C ASP A 144 -5.52 -14.81 -11.17
N LYS A 145 -6.74 -14.41 -11.51
CA LYS A 145 -7.02 -13.10 -12.13
C LYS A 145 -6.88 -11.95 -11.13
N LYS A 146 -5.93 -11.06 -11.41
CA LYS A 146 -5.75 -9.80 -10.68
C LYS A 146 -6.08 -8.61 -11.57
N ILE A 147 -6.84 -7.66 -11.04
CA ILE A 147 -7.21 -6.42 -11.69
C ILE A 147 -6.88 -5.29 -10.72
N ILE A 148 -5.87 -4.50 -11.06
CA ILE A 148 -5.43 -3.37 -10.23
C ILE A 148 -5.68 -2.09 -11.02
N ILE A 149 -6.47 -1.18 -10.44
CA ILE A 149 -6.82 0.12 -11.02
C ILE A 149 -6.32 1.19 -10.06
N ASP A 150 -5.41 2.03 -10.54
CA ASP A 150 -4.85 3.13 -9.77
C ASP A 150 -5.64 4.42 -10.05
N LEU A 151 -6.41 4.86 -9.04
CA LEU A 151 -7.24 6.07 -9.13
C LEU A 151 -6.43 7.37 -8.98
N ASN A 152 -5.12 7.29 -8.74
CA ASN A 152 -4.26 8.47 -8.71
C ASN A 152 -3.97 9.04 -10.11
N ARG A 153 -4.28 8.33 -11.19
CA ARG A 153 -4.12 8.82 -12.56
C ARG A 153 -5.01 10.02 -12.80
N THR A 154 -4.50 11.03 -13.50
CA THR A 154 -5.17 12.33 -13.68
C THR A 154 -6.60 12.20 -14.22
N SER A 155 -6.83 11.35 -15.21
CA SER A 155 -8.16 11.10 -15.78
C SER A 155 -9.11 10.40 -14.79
N ALA A 156 -8.63 9.44 -14.03
CA ALA A 156 -9.44 8.68 -13.07
C ALA A 156 -9.84 9.49 -11.83
N ARG A 157 -9.20 10.63 -11.57
CA ARG A 157 -9.53 11.47 -10.40
C ARG A 157 -10.89 12.14 -10.51
N THR A 158 -11.30 12.53 -11.69
CA THR A 158 -12.51 13.36 -11.91
C THR A 158 -13.48 12.78 -12.93
N ASP A 159 -13.09 11.73 -13.66
CA ASP A 159 -13.89 11.15 -14.73
C ASP A 159 -14.11 9.65 -14.49
N ILE A 160 -15.34 9.31 -14.13
CA ILE A 160 -15.75 7.92 -13.91
C ILE A 160 -15.64 7.09 -15.20
N LEU A 161 -15.82 7.68 -16.39
CA LEU A 161 -15.70 6.96 -17.66
C LEU A 161 -14.27 6.50 -17.90
N ALA A 162 -13.27 7.26 -17.45
CA ALA A 162 -11.88 6.84 -17.52
C ALA A 162 -11.62 5.59 -16.66
N ILE A 163 -12.28 5.50 -15.50
CA ILE A 163 -12.21 4.31 -14.63
C ILE A 163 -12.86 3.11 -15.31
N TRP A 164 -14.06 3.30 -15.90
CA TRP A 164 -14.75 2.22 -16.62
C TRP A 164 -13.97 1.74 -17.83
N ASN A 165 -13.37 2.63 -18.61
CA ASN A 165 -12.56 2.27 -19.77
C ASN A 165 -11.30 1.50 -19.36
N GLU A 166 -10.60 1.92 -18.30
CA GLU A 166 -9.47 1.14 -17.79
C GLU A 166 -9.92 -0.23 -17.29
N PHE A 167 -11.02 -0.31 -16.56
CA PHE A 167 -11.54 -1.57 -16.05
C PHE A 167 -11.97 -2.51 -17.19
N ALA A 168 -12.72 -1.99 -18.18
CA ALA A 168 -13.12 -2.75 -19.37
C ALA A 168 -11.90 -3.33 -20.09
N GLY A 169 -10.85 -2.51 -20.30
CA GLY A 169 -9.60 -2.98 -20.89
C GLY A 169 -8.92 -4.12 -20.12
N ARG A 170 -8.96 -4.08 -18.77
CA ARG A 170 -8.40 -5.14 -17.90
C ARG A 170 -9.15 -6.48 -18.02
N VAL A 171 -10.42 -6.44 -18.39
CA VAL A 171 -11.27 -7.62 -18.57
C VAL A 171 -11.56 -7.96 -20.05
N HIS A 172 -10.87 -7.29 -20.97
CA HIS A 172 -10.97 -7.51 -22.41
C HIS A 172 -12.37 -7.18 -22.98
N LEU A 173 -13.01 -6.17 -22.45
CA LEU A 173 -14.22 -5.56 -23.00
C LEU A 173 -13.87 -4.33 -23.88
N PRO A 174 -14.75 -3.93 -24.82
CA PRO A 174 -14.59 -2.71 -25.59
C PRO A 174 -14.55 -1.46 -24.71
N GLU A 175 -13.92 -0.40 -25.20
CA GLU A 175 -14.06 0.95 -24.63
C GLU A 175 -15.54 1.35 -24.58
N ASN A 176 -15.90 2.15 -23.57
CA ASN A 176 -17.26 2.59 -23.28
C ASN A 176 -18.24 1.46 -22.88
N SER A 177 -17.74 0.30 -22.48
CA SER A 177 -18.57 -0.72 -21.83
C SER A 177 -19.18 -0.18 -20.54
N LEU A 178 -20.47 -0.53 -20.32
CA LEU A 178 -21.18 -0.12 -19.11
C LEU A 178 -20.62 -0.86 -17.87
N SER A 179 -20.75 -0.24 -16.70
CA SER A 179 -20.39 -0.85 -15.41
C SER A 179 -21.05 -2.22 -15.19
N SER A 180 -22.33 -2.36 -15.62
CA SER A 180 -23.07 -3.64 -15.56
C SER A 180 -22.47 -4.73 -16.46
N GLN A 181 -21.95 -4.38 -17.63
CA GLN A 181 -21.26 -5.35 -18.53
C GLN A 181 -19.91 -5.78 -17.94
N ILE A 182 -19.21 -4.85 -17.28
CA ILE A 182 -17.98 -5.16 -16.54
C ILE A 182 -18.32 -6.13 -15.39
N ALA A 183 -19.38 -5.84 -14.64
CA ALA A 183 -19.85 -6.72 -13.55
C ALA A 183 -20.21 -8.13 -14.03
N GLU A 184 -20.91 -8.24 -15.16
CA GLU A 184 -21.23 -9.52 -15.81
C GLU A 184 -19.95 -10.30 -16.15
N LYS A 185 -18.97 -9.61 -16.76
CA LYS A 185 -17.69 -10.22 -17.13
C LYS A 185 -16.89 -10.69 -15.93
N ILE A 186 -16.93 -9.94 -14.82
CA ILE A 186 -16.31 -10.35 -13.55
C ILE A 186 -17.00 -11.60 -12.99
N CYS A 187 -18.33 -11.67 -13.01
CA CYS A 187 -19.08 -12.87 -12.62
C CYS A 187 -18.70 -14.10 -13.46
N GLU A 188 -18.54 -13.94 -14.79
CA GLU A 188 -18.07 -15.02 -15.65
C GLU A 188 -16.68 -15.54 -15.25
N LEU A 189 -15.72 -14.62 -15.03
CA LEU A 189 -14.37 -14.97 -14.61
C LEU A 189 -14.37 -15.70 -13.26
N TRP A 190 -15.15 -15.20 -12.30
CA TRP A 190 -15.25 -15.80 -10.96
C TRP A 190 -15.78 -17.23 -10.96
N LYS A 191 -16.63 -17.62 -11.93
CA LYS A 191 -17.12 -19.00 -12.06
C LYS A 191 -16.02 -20.03 -12.33
N SER A 192 -14.84 -19.58 -12.82
CA SER A 192 -13.75 -20.48 -13.25
C SER A 192 -12.42 -20.27 -12.50
N GLN A 193 -12.27 -19.17 -11.77
CA GLN A 193 -11.01 -18.81 -11.07
C GLN A 193 -11.26 -17.81 -9.97
N ASN A 194 -10.29 -17.65 -9.07
CA ASN A 194 -10.31 -16.53 -8.12
C ASN A 194 -10.14 -15.18 -8.85
N VAL A 195 -10.80 -14.16 -8.33
CA VAL A 195 -10.71 -12.80 -8.86
C VAL A 195 -10.36 -11.84 -7.73
N LEU A 196 -9.24 -11.15 -7.87
CA LEU A 196 -8.82 -10.08 -6.98
C LEU A 196 -8.91 -8.76 -7.72
N ILE A 197 -9.73 -7.83 -7.21
CA ILE A 197 -9.85 -6.48 -7.74
C ILE A 197 -9.33 -5.52 -6.68
N VAL A 198 -8.46 -4.60 -7.08
CA VAL A 198 -7.91 -3.57 -6.20
C VAL A 198 -8.09 -2.20 -6.85
N PHE A 199 -8.81 -1.34 -6.19
CA PHE A 199 -8.86 0.09 -6.49
C PHE A 199 -7.91 0.80 -5.53
N ASP A 200 -6.72 1.14 -6.04
CA ASP A 200 -5.68 1.82 -5.26
C ASP A 200 -5.89 3.34 -5.29
N ASN A 201 -5.52 4.03 -4.21
CA ASN A 201 -5.64 5.48 -4.08
C ASN A 201 -7.09 6.01 -4.22
N VAL A 202 -8.07 5.36 -3.60
CA VAL A 202 -9.47 5.82 -3.66
C VAL A 202 -9.68 7.20 -3.04
N ASP A 203 -8.76 7.64 -2.18
CA ASP A 203 -8.70 8.99 -1.61
C ASP A 203 -8.29 10.07 -2.62
N GLN A 204 -7.80 9.70 -3.80
CA GLN A 204 -7.38 10.63 -4.85
C GLN A 204 -8.46 10.92 -5.89
N THR A 205 -9.54 10.14 -5.90
CA THR A 205 -10.71 10.42 -6.75
C THR A 205 -11.73 11.29 -6.01
N ILE A 206 -12.73 11.81 -6.72
CA ILE A 206 -13.83 12.53 -6.10
C ILE A 206 -14.84 11.56 -5.48
N LYS A 207 -15.59 12.03 -4.48
CA LYS A 207 -16.60 11.23 -3.77
C LYS A 207 -17.63 10.61 -4.73
N GLU A 208 -18.07 11.38 -5.73
CA GLU A 208 -19.05 10.98 -6.73
C GLU A 208 -18.60 9.73 -7.48
N ASN A 209 -17.35 9.68 -7.94
CA ASN A 209 -16.79 8.51 -8.62
C ASN A 209 -16.79 7.26 -7.72
N LEU A 210 -16.50 7.43 -6.43
CA LEU A 210 -16.59 6.31 -5.48
C LEU A 210 -18.02 5.86 -5.28
N CYS A 211 -18.99 6.79 -5.20
CA CYS A 211 -20.41 6.45 -5.14
C CYS A 211 -20.85 5.67 -6.39
N ASP A 212 -20.45 6.10 -7.59
CA ASP A 212 -20.76 5.40 -8.84
C ASP A 212 -20.13 4.00 -8.88
N LEU A 213 -18.90 3.87 -8.37
CA LEU A 213 -18.24 2.57 -8.27
C LEU A 213 -19.00 1.60 -7.34
N LEU A 214 -19.53 2.11 -6.23
CA LEU A 214 -20.32 1.31 -5.30
C LEU A 214 -21.71 1.00 -5.84
N ASN A 215 -22.42 1.98 -6.39
CA ASN A 215 -23.80 1.83 -6.82
C ASN A 215 -23.92 1.17 -8.20
N ASP A 216 -23.10 1.59 -9.18
CA ASP A 216 -23.23 1.11 -10.55
C ASP A 216 -22.50 -0.21 -10.79
N PHE A 217 -21.31 -0.38 -10.23
CA PHE A 217 -20.53 -1.60 -10.43
C PHE A 217 -20.79 -2.63 -9.34
N TRP A 218 -20.55 -2.28 -8.06
CA TRP A 218 -20.63 -3.27 -6.99
C TRP A 218 -22.03 -3.78 -6.76
N GLU A 219 -23.02 -2.90 -6.75
CA GLU A 219 -24.42 -3.32 -6.59
C GLU A 219 -24.87 -4.19 -7.76
N SER A 220 -24.53 -3.83 -9.02
CA SER A 220 -24.80 -4.64 -10.20
C SER A 220 -24.13 -6.01 -10.11
N LEU A 221 -22.88 -6.07 -9.63
CA LEU A 221 -22.17 -7.33 -9.43
C LEU A 221 -22.86 -8.19 -8.36
N ALA A 222 -23.20 -7.60 -7.21
CA ALA A 222 -23.86 -8.30 -6.12
C ALA A 222 -25.26 -8.83 -6.49
N GLN A 223 -26.00 -8.09 -7.34
CA GLN A 223 -27.32 -8.53 -7.85
C GLN A 223 -27.22 -9.71 -8.83
N GLN A 224 -26.12 -9.83 -9.57
CA GLN A 224 -25.90 -10.94 -10.50
C GLN A 224 -25.45 -12.23 -9.79
N ILE A 225 -24.99 -12.12 -8.56
CA ILE A 225 -24.55 -13.26 -7.75
C ILE A 225 -25.79 -13.93 -7.14
N SER A 226 -26.23 -15.05 -7.72
CA SER A 226 -27.33 -15.85 -7.17
C SER A 226 -26.90 -16.74 -6.01
N GLU A 227 -27.83 -17.15 -5.16
CA GLU A 227 -27.57 -18.10 -4.07
C GLU A 227 -27.01 -19.43 -4.58
N ASP A 228 -27.49 -19.91 -5.72
CA ASP A 228 -26.96 -21.12 -6.38
C ASP A 228 -25.50 -20.95 -6.80
N SER A 229 -25.12 -19.75 -7.29
CA SER A 229 -23.75 -19.44 -7.65
C SER A 229 -22.83 -19.45 -6.43
N ILE A 230 -23.31 -19.00 -5.28
CA ILE A 230 -22.54 -18.99 -4.02
C ILE A 230 -22.28 -20.41 -3.52
N GLN A 231 -23.31 -21.28 -3.54
CA GLN A 231 -23.20 -22.65 -3.02
C GLN A 231 -22.31 -23.56 -3.88
N GLN A 232 -22.23 -23.29 -5.18
CA GLN A 232 -21.45 -24.10 -6.12
C GLN A 232 -20.04 -23.60 -6.34
N ASN A 233 -19.74 -22.35 -5.97
CA ASN A 233 -18.46 -21.72 -6.29
C ASN A 233 -17.45 -21.88 -5.16
N THR A 234 -16.30 -22.49 -5.48
CA THR A 234 -15.17 -22.66 -4.58
C THR A 234 -14.15 -21.51 -4.68
N TYR A 235 -14.29 -20.65 -5.68
CA TYR A 235 -13.40 -19.53 -5.91
C TYR A 235 -13.81 -18.30 -5.10
N LYS A 236 -12.85 -17.41 -4.84
CA LYS A 236 -13.05 -16.13 -4.15
C LYS A 236 -13.13 -14.97 -5.15
N LEU A 237 -14.05 -14.04 -4.89
CA LEU A 237 -14.13 -12.74 -5.54
C LEU A 237 -13.96 -11.66 -4.48
N LEU A 238 -12.76 -11.11 -4.38
CA LEU A 238 -12.41 -10.11 -3.38
C LEU A 238 -12.09 -8.78 -4.04
N VAL A 239 -12.77 -7.74 -3.57
CA VAL A 239 -12.57 -6.36 -4.02
C VAL A 239 -12.02 -5.56 -2.86
N PHE A 240 -10.88 -4.89 -3.07
CA PHE A 240 -10.28 -4.00 -2.08
C PHE A 240 -10.24 -2.56 -2.59
N LEU A 241 -10.62 -1.65 -1.72
CA LEU A 241 -10.52 -0.21 -1.89
C LEU A 241 -9.43 0.29 -0.93
N ILE A 242 -8.41 0.98 -1.44
CA ILE A 242 -7.26 1.39 -0.64
C ILE A 242 -7.29 2.91 -0.46
N ASP A 243 -7.69 3.33 0.74
CA ASP A 243 -7.65 4.73 1.19
C ASP A 243 -6.32 4.98 1.92
N ARG A 244 -5.44 5.74 1.30
CA ARG A 244 -4.11 6.00 1.85
C ARG A 244 -4.03 7.18 2.80
N GLN A 245 -5.07 8.01 2.86
CA GLN A 245 -5.10 9.22 3.68
C GLN A 245 -6.21 9.22 4.74
N GLY A 246 -7.05 8.19 4.77
CA GLY A 246 -8.12 8.05 5.75
C GLY A 246 -9.27 9.04 5.55
N VAL A 247 -9.44 9.57 4.34
CA VAL A 247 -10.48 10.59 4.06
C VAL A 247 -11.83 9.99 3.68
N VAL A 248 -11.83 8.75 3.15
CA VAL A 248 -13.05 8.09 2.64
C VAL A 248 -14.08 7.84 3.74
N SER A 249 -13.65 7.56 4.96
CA SER A 249 -14.57 7.40 6.12
C SER A 249 -15.42 8.65 6.38
N GLY A 250 -14.88 9.84 6.09
CA GLY A 250 -15.62 11.11 6.20
C GLY A 250 -16.62 11.36 5.07
N TRP A 251 -16.64 10.55 4.02
CA TRP A 251 -17.51 10.78 2.86
C TRP A 251 -18.93 10.22 3.03
N ASN A 252 -19.18 9.38 4.04
CA ASN A 252 -20.49 8.73 4.26
C ASN A 252 -21.03 8.04 2.99
N VAL A 253 -20.23 7.17 2.41
CA VAL A 253 -20.54 6.45 1.15
C VAL A 253 -21.11 5.05 1.36
N GLY A 254 -21.55 4.71 2.57
CA GLY A 254 -22.32 3.49 2.83
C GLY A 254 -21.53 2.25 3.16
N PHE A 255 -20.29 2.37 3.67
CA PHE A 255 -19.57 1.22 4.24
C PHE A 255 -20.17 0.79 5.57
N VAL A 256 -20.32 -0.51 5.76
CA VAL A 256 -20.66 -1.11 7.05
C VAL A 256 -19.37 -1.26 7.86
N GLU A 257 -19.34 -0.73 9.08
CA GLU A 257 -18.15 -0.74 9.96
C GLU A 257 -18.24 -1.78 11.08
N GLN A 258 -19.43 -2.34 11.30
CA GLN A 258 -19.63 -3.35 12.34
C GLN A 258 -20.09 -4.66 11.71
N TYR A 259 -19.31 -5.71 11.97
CA TYR A 259 -19.67 -7.06 11.51
C TYR A 259 -20.54 -7.74 12.56
N ASP A 260 -21.73 -8.15 12.12
CA ASP A 260 -22.68 -8.95 12.91
C ASP A 260 -23.26 -10.08 12.07
N SER A 261 -24.11 -10.89 12.68
CA SER A 261 -24.75 -12.03 12.01
C SER A 261 -25.72 -11.64 10.88
N ALA A 262 -26.16 -10.38 10.83
CA ALA A 262 -27.08 -9.86 9.81
C ALA A 262 -26.34 -9.27 8.60
N TRP A 263 -25.03 -9.04 8.71
CA TRP A 263 -24.25 -8.52 7.60
C TRP A 263 -24.24 -9.50 6.41
N GLN A 264 -24.35 -8.94 5.22
CA GLN A 264 -24.32 -9.69 3.97
C GLN A 264 -23.20 -9.15 3.06
N PRO A 265 -22.54 -10.02 2.27
CA PRO A 265 -21.37 -9.62 1.45
C PRO A 265 -21.72 -8.63 0.34
N LYS A 266 -22.98 -8.43 0.01
CA LYS A 266 -23.43 -7.38 -0.91
C LYS A 266 -23.19 -5.95 -0.38
N TYR A 267 -23.07 -5.79 0.94
CA TYR A 267 -22.78 -4.50 1.55
C TYR A 267 -21.27 -4.33 1.70
N PRO A 268 -20.67 -3.27 1.11
CA PRO A 268 -19.25 -3.00 1.27
C PRO A 268 -18.87 -2.86 2.73
N PHE A 269 -17.75 -3.44 3.14
CA PHE A 269 -17.31 -3.46 4.53
C PHE A 269 -16.06 -2.59 4.74
N GLY A 270 -16.11 -1.67 5.70
CA GLY A 270 -14.96 -0.91 6.16
C GLY A 270 -14.19 -1.71 7.22
N LEU A 271 -12.99 -2.17 6.88
CA LEU A 271 -12.11 -2.77 7.89
C LEU A 271 -11.73 -1.72 8.94
N PRO A 272 -11.52 -2.12 10.20
CA PRO A 272 -11.06 -1.21 11.24
C PRO A 272 -9.86 -0.39 10.75
N ALA A 273 -9.83 0.90 11.09
CA ALA A 273 -8.73 1.77 10.70
C ALA A 273 -7.39 1.23 11.23
N ILE A 274 -6.35 1.33 10.41
CA ILE A 274 -5.02 0.89 10.83
C ILE A 274 -4.50 1.84 11.90
N ASN A 275 -4.10 1.27 13.03
CA ASN A 275 -3.50 1.96 14.17
C ASN A 275 -1.99 1.70 14.24
N PRO A 276 -1.21 2.56 14.92
CA PRO A 276 0.18 2.26 15.25
C PRO A 276 0.30 0.93 16.01
N PHE A 277 1.37 0.20 15.73
CA PHE A 277 1.69 -1.02 16.47
C PHE A 277 2.02 -0.71 17.91
N LEU A 278 1.49 -1.48 18.82
CA LEU A 278 1.71 -1.32 20.26
C LEU A 278 2.92 -2.15 20.74
N GLU A 279 3.45 -1.82 21.90
CA GLU A 279 4.52 -2.60 22.55
C GLU A 279 4.16 -4.09 22.67
N ARG A 280 2.90 -4.39 23.01
CA ARG A 280 2.42 -5.78 23.07
C ARG A 280 2.54 -6.49 21.73
N ASP A 281 2.24 -5.81 20.62
CA ASP A 281 2.30 -6.40 19.28
C ASP A 281 3.75 -6.79 18.92
N MET A 282 4.72 -5.91 19.28
CA MET A 282 6.16 -6.18 19.14
C MET A 282 6.61 -7.35 20.00
N ARG A 283 6.16 -7.38 21.25
CA ARG A 283 6.52 -8.44 22.21
C ARG A 283 6.01 -9.78 21.76
N ASP A 284 4.75 -9.84 21.36
CA ASP A 284 4.12 -11.07 20.87
C ASP A 284 4.80 -11.54 19.58
N TRP A 285 5.03 -10.62 18.64
CA TRP A 285 5.73 -10.92 17.40
C TRP A 285 7.15 -11.48 17.64
N LEU A 286 7.95 -10.82 18.47
CA LEU A 286 9.30 -11.31 18.82
C LEU A 286 9.27 -12.67 19.54
N ASN A 287 8.23 -12.96 20.29
CA ASN A 287 8.09 -14.26 20.95
C ASN A 287 7.72 -15.35 19.95
N TYR A 288 6.74 -15.10 19.08
CA TYR A 288 6.24 -16.11 18.13
C TYR A 288 7.13 -16.29 16.90
N GLN A 289 7.93 -15.28 16.53
CA GLN A 289 8.79 -15.33 15.35
C GLN A 289 10.28 -15.50 15.69
N SER A 290 10.65 -15.68 16.96
CA SER A 290 12.05 -15.70 17.42
C SER A 290 12.97 -16.67 16.65
N GLU A 291 12.44 -17.81 16.22
CA GLU A 291 13.20 -18.82 15.46
C GLU A 291 13.51 -18.39 14.01
N PHE A 292 12.73 -17.44 13.48
CA PHE A 292 12.84 -16.93 12.11
C PHE A 292 13.53 -15.57 12.04
N LEU A 293 13.98 -15.05 13.18
CA LEU A 293 14.57 -13.72 13.27
C LEU A 293 16.06 -13.83 13.60
N PRO A 294 16.89 -12.88 13.09
CA PRO A 294 18.30 -12.80 13.45
C PRO A 294 18.51 -12.70 14.96
N LEU A 295 19.61 -13.27 15.44
CA LEU A 295 19.98 -13.21 16.86
C LEU A 295 20.11 -11.77 17.36
N ALA A 296 20.53 -10.85 16.50
CA ALA A 296 20.67 -9.42 16.81
C ALA A 296 19.38 -8.81 17.40
N ILE A 297 18.20 -9.23 16.93
CA ILE A 297 16.92 -8.70 17.42
C ILE A 297 16.19 -9.65 18.36
N SER A 298 16.50 -10.94 18.34
CA SER A 298 15.82 -11.94 19.19
C SER A 298 16.45 -12.11 20.58
N THR A 299 17.73 -11.74 20.76
CA THR A 299 18.48 -11.97 22.01
C THR A 299 18.10 -10.96 23.10
N ASN A 300 18.05 -9.67 22.76
CA ASN A 300 17.69 -8.60 23.72
C ASN A 300 16.37 -7.94 23.35
N LYS A 301 15.27 -8.70 23.55
CA LYS A 301 13.93 -8.30 23.13
C LYS A 301 13.50 -6.94 23.67
N ALA A 302 13.85 -6.59 24.92
CA ALA A 302 13.45 -5.34 25.55
C ALA A 302 14.09 -4.12 24.88
N GLU A 303 15.40 -4.18 24.58
CA GLU A 303 16.09 -3.11 23.83
C GLU A 303 15.62 -3.05 22.39
N THR A 304 15.41 -4.18 21.75
CA THR A 304 14.88 -4.25 20.38
C THR A 304 13.51 -3.59 20.30
N ILE A 305 12.57 -3.91 21.20
CA ILE A 305 11.24 -3.28 21.24
C ILE A 305 11.37 -1.78 21.42
N LYS A 306 12.23 -1.32 22.35
CA LYS A 306 12.44 0.11 22.58
C LYS A 306 12.96 0.81 21.31
N ALA A 307 13.96 0.23 20.65
CA ALA A 307 14.52 0.79 19.41
C ALA A 307 13.50 0.85 18.27
N ILE A 308 12.66 -0.19 18.12
CA ILE A 308 11.61 -0.23 17.11
C ILE A 308 10.54 0.83 17.41
N LEU A 309 10.12 0.99 18.68
CA LEU A 309 9.09 1.93 19.09
C LEU A 309 9.53 3.40 19.07
N GLU A 310 10.81 3.70 18.87
CA GLU A 310 11.27 5.07 18.57
C GLU A 310 10.52 5.68 17.36
N LYS A 311 10.03 4.84 16.45
CA LYS A 311 9.17 5.23 15.33
C LYS A 311 7.67 5.33 15.69
N GLN A 312 7.34 5.43 16.98
CA GLN A 312 5.97 5.56 17.52
C GLN A 312 5.02 4.43 17.09
N GLY A 313 5.55 3.30 16.67
CA GLY A 313 4.76 2.16 16.17
C GLY A 313 4.09 2.40 14.80
N ILE A 314 4.36 3.52 14.13
CA ILE A 314 3.82 3.76 12.77
C ILE A 314 4.29 2.61 11.86
N PRO A 315 3.37 1.90 11.18
CA PRO A 315 3.68 0.61 10.55
C PRO A 315 4.89 0.62 9.61
N ILE A 316 4.92 1.43 8.55
CA ILE A 316 6.03 1.41 7.58
C ILE A 316 7.36 1.82 8.22
N PRO A 317 7.49 2.94 8.95
CA PRO A 317 8.72 3.27 9.68
C PRO A 317 9.15 2.19 10.68
N THR A 318 8.20 1.47 11.26
CA THR A 318 8.49 0.35 12.16
C THR A 318 9.08 -0.84 11.41
N LEU A 319 8.50 -1.22 10.26
CA LEU A 319 9.02 -2.27 9.40
C LEU A 319 10.42 -1.93 8.85
N GLN A 320 10.63 -0.69 8.43
CA GLN A 320 11.94 -0.16 8.03
C GLN A 320 12.97 -0.30 9.14
N LYS A 321 12.62 0.13 10.35
CA LYS A 321 13.52 0.03 11.52
C LYS A 321 13.88 -1.43 11.85
N ILE A 322 12.95 -2.36 11.70
CA ILE A 322 13.25 -3.78 11.89
C ILE A 322 14.20 -4.29 10.79
N CYS A 323 14.00 -3.89 9.54
CA CYS A 323 14.91 -4.21 8.46
C CYS A 323 16.32 -3.69 8.72
N ASP A 324 16.45 -2.43 9.15
CA ASP A 324 17.74 -1.81 9.49
C ASP A 324 18.47 -2.57 10.60
N LEU A 325 17.74 -3.02 11.63
CA LEU A 325 18.30 -3.84 12.72
C LEU A 325 18.74 -5.24 12.28
N CYS A 326 18.30 -5.67 11.11
CA CYS A 326 18.62 -6.97 10.51
C CYS A 326 19.55 -6.86 9.30
N ASP A 327 20.21 -5.72 9.09
CA ASP A 327 21.06 -5.43 7.93
C ASP A 327 20.34 -5.69 6.59
N CYS A 328 19.04 -5.39 6.53
CA CYS A 328 18.19 -5.54 5.35
C CYS A 328 17.65 -4.16 4.98
N ASN A 329 17.88 -3.71 3.76
CA ASN A 329 17.31 -2.46 3.28
C ASN A 329 15.84 -2.67 2.86
N TRP A 330 14.92 -1.94 3.51
CA TRP A 330 13.49 -1.99 3.19
C TRP A 330 13.22 -1.60 1.73
N TYR A 331 13.81 -0.51 1.25
CA TYR A 331 13.55 0.03 -0.08
C TYR A 331 13.93 -0.93 -1.21
N ASP A 332 14.98 -1.73 -1.02
CA ASP A 332 15.38 -2.76 -2.00
C ASP A 332 14.38 -3.92 -2.08
N GLN A 333 13.57 -4.09 -1.05
CA GLN A 333 12.64 -5.20 -0.91
C GLN A 333 11.18 -4.77 -1.11
N GLU A 334 10.85 -3.51 -0.90
CA GLU A 334 9.48 -3.01 -0.85
C GLU A 334 8.69 -3.37 -2.11
N ASP A 335 9.20 -3.05 -3.27
CA ASP A 335 8.54 -3.35 -4.55
C ASP A 335 8.31 -4.86 -4.74
N LYS A 336 9.28 -5.69 -4.33
CA LYS A 336 9.18 -7.14 -4.40
C LYS A 336 8.15 -7.68 -3.41
N TRP A 337 8.16 -7.17 -2.18
CA TRP A 337 7.30 -7.64 -1.09
C TRP A 337 5.85 -7.16 -1.25
N LEU A 338 5.63 -5.95 -1.76
CA LEU A 338 4.30 -5.38 -1.99
C LEU A 338 3.67 -5.78 -3.33
N ARG A 339 4.42 -6.43 -4.21
CA ARG A 339 3.89 -6.90 -5.49
C ARG A 339 2.80 -7.96 -5.27
N LEU A 340 1.59 -7.64 -5.75
CA LEU A 340 0.44 -8.55 -5.74
C LEU A 340 0.53 -9.58 -6.85
#